data_19fc79e93d1d95dfca69b593b1334812
#
_entry.id   19fc79e93d1d95dfca69b593b1334812
#
_cell.length_a   1.000
_cell.length_b   1.000
_cell.length_c   1.000
_cell.angle_alpha   90.00
_cell.angle_beta   90.00
_cell.angle_gamma   90.00
#
_symmetry.space_group_name_H-M   'P 1'
#
loop_
_entity.id
_entity.type
_entity.pdbx_description
1 polymer ?
#
loop_
_entity_poly.entity_id
_entity_poly.type
_entity_poly.pdbx_seq_one_letter_code
_entity_poly.pdbx_strand_id
1 'polypeptide(L)'
;SGTLLTSPSSELFRRADIAMYHSKNTGKGRVTHYDAELNSARERQLLIENDIRSGLDSDEFDVWYQPIVDARNLAMIGVEALVRWPRRPGGELKPDEFISIAETSGLIYALGQFVLRRACSDLAPFSDLKLSVNISPAQFRDPEFEDKVASALESTRFPASRLQLEVTETYVLENPERAHSAVTNLKALGTAVALDDFG
;
A
#
# COMPACT_ATOMS: atom_id res chain seq x y z
N SER A 1 11.53 17.72 36.46
CA SER A 1 12.35 17.83 35.25
C SER A 1 13.56 16.93 35.39
N GLY A 2 13.43 15.66 35.05
CA GLY A 2 14.55 14.72 35.05
C GLY A 2 14.97 14.44 33.60
N THR A 3 16.07 15.07 33.18
CA THR A 3 16.75 14.69 31.93
C THR A 3 17.37 13.32 32.17
N LEU A 4 16.79 12.27 31.60
CA LEU A 4 17.42 10.95 31.53
C LEU A 4 18.68 11.08 30.66
N LEU A 5 19.83 11.21 31.33
CA LEU A 5 21.15 11.09 30.70
C LEU A 5 21.27 9.65 30.17
N THR A 6 21.07 9.48 28.89
CA THR A 6 21.35 8.20 28.21
C THR A 6 22.84 7.90 28.39
N SER A 7 23.18 6.69 28.81
CA SER A 7 24.60 6.30 28.94
C SER A 7 25.26 6.30 27.55
N PRO A 8 26.58 6.55 27.46
CA PRO A 8 27.31 6.54 26.18
C PRO A 8 27.11 5.24 25.38
N SER A 9 26.93 4.11 26.06
CA SER A 9 26.64 2.82 25.45
C SER A 9 25.26 2.74 24.83
N SER A 10 24.21 3.28 25.49
CA SER A 10 22.85 3.27 24.93
C SER A 10 22.74 4.12 23.67
N GLU A 11 23.45 5.24 23.61
CA GLU A 11 23.51 6.07 22.43
C GLU A 11 24.24 5.38 21.26
N LEU A 12 25.31 4.62 21.55
CA LEU A 12 26.03 3.85 20.54
C LEU A 12 25.13 2.75 19.94
N PHE A 13 24.40 2.02 20.77
CA PHE A 13 23.43 1.02 20.31
C PHE A 13 22.32 1.65 19.47
N ARG A 14 21.76 2.77 19.88
CA ARG A 14 20.74 3.50 19.12
C ARG A 14 21.24 3.89 17.72
N ARG A 15 22.46 4.42 17.61
CA ARG A 15 23.09 4.78 16.33
C ARG A 15 23.33 3.57 15.45
N ALA A 16 23.78 2.48 16.02
CA ALA A 16 23.99 1.23 15.29
C ALA A 16 22.66 0.67 14.75
N ASP A 17 21.60 0.69 15.54
CA ASP A 17 20.27 0.24 15.09
C ASP A 17 19.72 1.09 13.95
N ILE A 18 19.88 2.40 13.99
CA ILE A 18 19.45 3.31 12.91
C ILE A 18 20.20 2.98 11.61
N ALA A 19 21.52 2.85 11.66
CA ALA A 19 22.34 2.51 10.50
C ALA A 19 22.02 1.11 9.94
N MET A 20 21.79 0.14 10.81
CA MET A 20 21.37 -1.22 10.43
C MET A 20 20.00 -1.23 9.76
N TYR A 21 19.03 -0.50 10.30
CA TYR A 21 17.68 -0.40 9.73
C TYR A 21 17.72 0.24 8.34
N HIS A 22 18.48 1.32 8.17
CA HIS A 22 18.69 1.94 6.86
C HIS A 22 19.30 0.97 5.86
N SER A 23 20.32 0.21 6.27
CA SER A 23 20.96 -0.81 5.42
C SER A 23 19.97 -1.89 4.98
N LYS A 24 19.06 -2.33 5.84
CA LYS A 24 18.02 -3.32 5.50
C LYS A 24 17.03 -2.82 4.45
N ASN A 25 16.65 -1.55 4.52
CA ASN A 25 15.63 -0.95 3.64
C ASN A 25 16.21 -0.48 2.29
N THR A 26 17.52 -0.22 2.22
CA THR A 26 18.16 0.34 1.01
C THR A 26 19.02 -0.67 0.24
N GLY A 27 18.91 -1.96 0.57
CA GLY A 27 19.67 -3.05 -0.05
C GLY A 27 20.59 -3.75 0.97
N LYS A 28 20.31 -5.01 1.25
CA LYS A 28 21.05 -5.83 2.21
C LYS A 28 22.51 -6.05 1.76
N GLY A 29 23.43 -6.33 2.71
CA GLY A 29 24.81 -6.71 2.41
C GLY A 29 25.81 -5.57 2.25
N ARG A 30 25.49 -4.37 2.75
CA ARG A 30 26.38 -3.19 2.76
C ARG A 30 26.62 -2.65 4.17
N VAL A 31 27.74 -1.97 4.35
CA VAL A 31 28.05 -1.22 5.57
C VAL A 31 27.46 0.18 5.43
N THR A 32 26.70 0.58 6.43
CA THR A 32 26.11 1.94 6.53
C THR A 32 26.68 2.60 7.78
N HIS A 33 27.25 3.79 7.61
CA HIS A 33 27.68 4.61 8.73
C HIS A 33 26.51 5.46 9.23
N TYR A 34 26.40 5.57 10.56
CA TYR A 34 25.44 6.50 11.17
C TYR A 34 25.83 7.94 10.87
N ASP A 35 24.86 8.73 10.45
CA ASP A 35 24.94 10.21 10.42
C ASP A 35 23.64 10.82 10.99
N ALA A 36 23.64 12.15 11.16
CA ALA A 36 22.50 12.87 11.72
C ALA A 36 21.30 12.89 10.74
N GLU A 37 21.55 12.80 9.44
CA GLU A 37 20.51 12.78 8.41
C GLU A 37 19.71 11.46 8.48
N LEU A 38 20.40 10.33 8.69
CA LEU A 38 19.75 9.04 8.90
C LEU A 38 18.85 9.03 10.14
N ASN A 39 19.28 9.69 11.21
CA ASN A 39 18.45 9.83 12.41
C ASN A 39 17.19 10.64 12.10
N SER A 40 17.32 11.79 11.45
CA SER A 40 16.19 12.65 11.09
C SER A 40 15.22 11.96 10.13
N ALA A 41 15.74 11.21 9.15
CA ALA A 41 14.93 10.41 8.23
C ALA A 41 14.14 9.32 8.98
N ARG A 42 14.78 8.65 9.95
CA ARG A 42 14.13 7.62 10.78
C ARG A 42 13.03 8.20 11.68
N GLU A 43 13.31 9.35 12.31
CA GLU A 43 12.32 10.07 13.13
C GLU A 43 11.11 10.50 12.29
N ARG A 44 11.35 11.06 11.09
CA ARG A 44 10.29 11.40 10.14
C ARG A 44 9.46 10.18 9.74
N GLN A 45 10.11 9.06 9.43
CA GLN A 45 9.42 7.82 9.07
C GLN A 45 8.51 7.34 10.21
N LEU A 46 8.99 7.34 11.46
CA LEU A 46 8.19 6.94 12.63
C LEU A 46 7.01 7.88 12.87
N LEU A 47 7.18 9.18 12.63
CA LEU A 47 6.07 10.14 12.72
C LEU A 47 5.00 9.82 11.67
N ILE A 48 5.40 9.63 10.40
CA ILE A 48 4.46 9.30 9.33
C ILE A 48 3.79 7.94 9.57
N GLU A 49 4.51 6.95 10.09
CA GLU A 49 3.93 5.65 10.46
C GLU A 49 2.83 5.80 11.52
N ASN A 50 3.07 6.60 12.55
CA ASN A 50 2.05 6.88 13.57
C ASN A 50 0.87 7.68 12.99
N ASP A 51 1.16 8.66 12.13
CA ASP A 51 0.13 9.44 11.44
C ASP A 51 -0.75 8.54 10.54
N ILE A 52 -0.16 7.58 9.79
CA ILE A 52 -0.93 6.61 8.99
C ILE A 52 -1.89 5.82 9.88
N ARG A 53 -1.42 5.32 11.02
CA ARG A 53 -2.23 4.55 11.95
C ARG A 53 -3.43 5.35 12.46
N SER A 54 -3.17 6.56 12.96
CA SER A 54 -4.25 7.44 13.44
C SER A 54 -5.15 7.93 12.30
N GLY A 55 -4.59 8.18 11.11
CA GLY A 55 -5.34 8.64 9.94
C GLY A 55 -6.34 7.61 9.42
N LEU A 56 -6.01 6.31 9.52
CA LEU A 56 -6.93 5.23 9.20
C LEU A 56 -8.13 5.18 10.17
N ASP A 57 -7.88 5.48 11.46
CA ASP A 57 -8.93 5.49 12.49
C ASP A 57 -9.77 6.77 12.44
N SER A 58 -9.23 7.87 11.89
CA SER A 58 -9.82 9.22 11.90
C SER A 58 -10.41 9.65 10.55
N ASP A 59 -10.57 8.75 9.59
CA ASP A 59 -11.12 9.04 8.25
C ASP A 59 -10.37 10.15 7.52
N GLU A 60 -9.03 10.17 7.64
CA GLU A 60 -8.19 11.17 6.99
C GLU A 60 -7.84 10.80 5.54
N PHE A 61 -7.90 9.52 5.20
CA PHE A 61 -7.68 9.03 3.85
C PHE A 61 -8.92 9.16 2.98
N ASP A 62 -8.69 9.26 1.67
CA ASP A 62 -9.72 9.27 0.66
C ASP A 62 -9.29 8.44 -0.56
N VAL A 63 -10.24 8.12 -1.44
CA VAL A 63 -9.97 7.45 -2.70
C VAL A 63 -10.43 8.34 -3.83
N TRP A 64 -9.50 8.68 -4.71
CA TRP A 64 -9.80 9.41 -5.94
C TRP A 64 -9.87 8.45 -7.11
N TYR A 65 -10.62 8.82 -8.13
CA TYR A 65 -10.88 7.95 -9.25
C TYR A 65 -10.40 8.57 -10.55
N GLN A 66 -9.44 7.91 -11.21
CA GLN A 66 -8.95 8.31 -12.53
C GLN A 66 -9.75 7.57 -13.60
N PRO A 67 -10.41 8.26 -14.54
CA PRO A 67 -11.18 7.62 -15.59
C PRO A 67 -10.31 6.76 -16.52
N ILE A 68 -10.80 5.57 -16.84
CA ILE A 68 -10.28 4.69 -17.89
C ILE A 68 -11.24 4.76 -19.07
N VAL A 69 -10.73 5.12 -20.25
CA VAL A 69 -11.54 5.30 -21.45
C VAL A 69 -11.16 4.32 -22.57
N ASP A 70 -12.13 3.93 -23.36
CA ASP A 70 -11.88 3.18 -24.60
C ASP A 70 -11.24 4.13 -25.63
N ALA A 71 -10.05 3.77 -26.13
CA ALA A 71 -9.27 4.59 -27.05
C ALA A 71 -9.94 4.85 -28.42
N ARG A 72 -10.97 4.07 -28.79
CA ARG A 72 -11.66 4.19 -30.07
C ARG A 72 -12.75 5.25 -30.08
N ASN A 73 -13.46 5.38 -28.96
CA ASN A 73 -14.64 6.24 -28.87
C ASN A 73 -14.64 7.17 -27.65
N LEU A 74 -13.59 7.12 -26.82
CA LEU A 74 -13.42 7.90 -25.59
C LEU A 74 -14.53 7.69 -24.56
N ALA A 75 -15.31 6.62 -24.68
CA ALA A 75 -16.30 6.26 -23.67
C ALA A 75 -15.59 5.80 -22.40
N MET A 76 -16.07 6.25 -21.22
CA MET A 76 -15.57 5.79 -19.95
C MET A 76 -16.00 4.33 -19.72
N ILE A 77 -15.03 3.44 -19.54
CA ILE A 77 -15.22 2.00 -19.34
C ILE A 77 -14.89 1.53 -17.93
N GLY A 78 -14.24 2.38 -17.16
CA GLY A 78 -13.84 2.08 -15.80
C GLY A 78 -13.17 3.24 -15.13
N VAL A 79 -12.69 2.99 -13.93
CA VAL A 79 -11.88 3.93 -13.15
C VAL A 79 -10.76 3.18 -12.41
N GLU A 80 -9.66 3.86 -12.22
CA GLU A 80 -8.59 3.42 -11.32
C GLU A 80 -8.73 4.11 -9.96
N ALA A 81 -8.69 3.33 -8.89
CA ALA A 81 -8.77 3.82 -7.53
C ALA A 81 -7.38 4.20 -7.02
N LEU A 82 -7.22 5.45 -6.66
CA LEU A 82 -5.96 6.03 -6.22
C LEU A 82 -6.11 6.60 -4.81
N VAL A 83 -5.41 6.01 -3.84
CA VAL A 83 -5.43 6.51 -2.46
C VAL A 83 -4.85 7.91 -2.37
N ARG A 84 -5.47 8.76 -1.53
CA ARG A 84 -5.03 10.13 -1.22
C ARG A 84 -5.11 10.36 0.28
N TRP A 85 -4.26 11.25 0.76
CA TRP A 85 -4.26 11.64 2.17
C TRP A 85 -4.43 13.16 2.35
N PRO A 86 -5.60 13.71 1.98
CA PRO A 86 -5.81 15.16 1.95
C PRO A 86 -5.96 15.79 3.34
N ARG A 87 -6.38 15.02 4.35
CA ARG A 87 -6.68 15.51 5.70
C ARG A 87 -5.55 15.27 6.71
N ARG A 88 -4.35 14.97 6.24
CA ARG A 88 -3.19 14.75 7.13
C ARG A 88 -2.84 16.01 7.92
N PRO A 89 -2.75 15.95 9.27
CA PRO A 89 -2.45 17.12 10.11
C PRO A 89 -1.09 17.77 9.83
N GLY A 90 -0.09 17.00 9.39
CA GLY A 90 1.26 17.47 9.05
C GLY A 90 1.42 18.01 7.63
N GLY A 91 0.31 18.23 6.90
CA GLY A 91 0.33 18.64 5.49
C GLY A 91 0.32 17.47 4.51
N GLU A 92 0.21 17.79 3.24
CA GLU A 92 0.10 16.81 2.16
C GLU A 92 1.39 15.99 2.00
N LEU A 93 1.23 14.69 1.82
CA LEU A 93 2.28 13.74 1.42
C LEU A 93 1.91 13.12 0.09
N LYS A 94 2.92 12.91 -0.76
CA LYS A 94 2.72 12.17 -2.02
C LYS A 94 2.39 10.69 -1.72
N PRO A 95 1.54 10.05 -2.53
CA PRO A 95 1.20 8.64 -2.35
C PRO A 95 2.42 7.74 -2.22
N ASP A 96 3.42 7.87 -3.10
CA ASP A 96 4.63 7.05 -3.10
C ASP A 96 5.37 7.09 -1.76
N GLU A 97 5.38 8.25 -1.09
CA GLU A 97 6.08 8.44 0.18
C GLU A 97 5.37 7.68 1.31
N PHE A 98 4.06 7.87 1.50
CA PHE A 98 3.37 7.20 2.59
C PHE A 98 3.06 5.72 2.30
N ILE A 99 2.87 5.33 1.03
CA ILE A 99 2.70 3.93 0.63
C ILE A 99 3.97 3.14 0.95
N SER A 100 5.17 3.65 0.57
CA SER A 100 6.44 3.00 0.90
C SER A 100 6.64 2.81 2.41
N ILE A 101 6.23 3.80 3.22
CA ILE A 101 6.27 3.69 4.68
C ILE A 101 5.24 2.66 5.18
N ALA A 102 4.04 2.65 4.63
CA ALA A 102 3.02 1.67 4.97
C ALA A 102 3.47 0.23 4.66
N GLU A 103 4.16 0.01 3.53
CA GLU A 103 4.72 -1.29 3.16
C GLU A 103 5.77 -1.78 4.16
N THR A 104 6.72 -0.91 4.52
CA THR A 104 7.81 -1.27 5.43
C THR A 104 7.36 -1.47 6.88
N SER A 105 6.27 -0.80 7.29
CA SER A 105 5.68 -0.89 8.63
C SER A 105 4.55 -1.93 8.75
N GLY A 106 4.12 -2.52 7.64
CA GLY A 106 2.99 -3.46 7.60
C GLY A 106 1.61 -2.79 7.64
N LEU A 107 1.54 -1.46 7.65
CA LEU A 107 0.27 -0.73 7.62
C LEU A 107 -0.42 -0.79 6.25
N ILE A 108 0.31 -1.22 5.22
CA ILE A 108 -0.22 -1.41 3.86
C ILE A 108 -1.40 -2.38 3.82
N TYR A 109 -1.47 -3.36 4.73
CA TYR A 109 -2.59 -4.29 4.80
C TYR A 109 -3.89 -3.59 5.19
N ALA A 110 -3.85 -2.75 6.22
CA ALA A 110 -5.01 -1.97 6.66
C ALA A 110 -5.40 -0.90 5.64
N LEU A 111 -4.40 -0.17 5.10
CA LEU A 111 -4.61 0.84 4.08
C LEU A 111 -5.23 0.24 2.81
N GLY A 112 -4.73 -0.89 2.33
CA GLY A 112 -5.27 -1.55 1.15
C GLY A 112 -6.67 -2.09 1.35
N GLN A 113 -7.00 -2.60 2.55
CA GLN A 113 -8.37 -2.99 2.89
C GLN A 113 -9.32 -1.79 2.90
N PHE A 114 -8.88 -0.65 3.44
CA PHE A 114 -9.64 0.60 3.36
C PHE A 114 -9.91 0.99 1.91
N VAL A 115 -8.86 1.07 1.07
CA VAL A 115 -8.99 1.45 -0.35
C VAL A 115 -9.94 0.51 -1.09
N LEU A 116 -9.76 -0.80 -0.95
CA LEU A 116 -10.57 -1.79 -1.66
C LEU A 116 -12.05 -1.71 -1.28
N ARG A 117 -12.36 -1.65 0.02
CA ARG A 117 -13.75 -1.53 0.50
C ARG A 117 -14.37 -0.21 0.09
N ARG A 118 -13.65 0.89 0.23
CA ARG A 118 -14.14 2.22 -0.15
C ARG A 118 -14.43 2.27 -1.64
N ALA A 119 -13.47 1.86 -2.48
CA ALA A 119 -13.64 1.86 -3.93
C ALA A 119 -14.78 0.96 -4.41
N CYS A 120 -14.89 -0.26 -3.87
CA CYS A 120 -16.00 -1.15 -4.19
C CYS A 120 -17.36 -0.55 -3.79
N SER A 121 -17.43 0.09 -2.61
CA SER A 121 -18.66 0.73 -2.13
C SER A 121 -19.06 1.91 -3.01
N ASP A 122 -18.11 2.79 -3.35
CA ASP A 122 -18.35 4.00 -4.13
C ASP A 122 -18.76 3.66 -5.58
N LEU A 123 -18.18 2.58 -6.15
CA LEU A 123 -18.47 2.14 -7.53
C LEU A 123 -19.64 1.16 -7.64
N ALA A 124 -20.19 0.66 -6.53
CA ALA A 124 -21.33 -0.26 -6.57
C ALA A 124 -22.56 0.31 -7.31
N PRO A 125 -22.92 1.59 -7.20
CA PRO A 125 -24.06 2.17 -7.92
C PRO A 125 -23.88 2.28 -9.44
N PHE A 126 -22.67 2.22 -9.97
CA PHE A 126 -22.36 2.45 -11.39
C PHE A 126 -22.18 1.10 -12.10
N SER A 127 -23.28 0.52 -12.62
CA SER A 127 -23.32 -0.85 -13.16
C SER A 127 -22.34 -1.14 -14.30
N ASP A 128 -22.00 -0.14 -15.09
CA ASP A 128 -21.27 -0.29 -16.37
C ASP A 128 -19.77 -0.04 -16.26
N LEU A 129 -19.30 0.41 -15.08
CA LEU A 129 -17.91 0.76 -14.88
C LEU A 129 -17.12 -0.39 -14.22
N LYS A 130 -15.94 -0.65 -14.77
CA LYS A 130 -14.92 -1.48 -14.12
C LYS A 130 -14.16 -0.68 -13.08
N LEU A 131 -13.63 -1.36 -12.08
CA LEU A 131 -12.80 -0.80 -11.04
C LEU A 131 -11.42 -1.46 -11.08
N SER A 132 -10.37 -0.66 -11.27
CA SER A 132 -8.98 -1.07 -11.11
C SER A 132 -8.45 -0.62 -9.75
N VAL A 133 -7.74 -1.52 -9.06
CA VAL A 133 -7.12 -1.25 -7.75
C VAL A 133 -5.70 -1.77 -7.76
N ASN A 134 -4.75 -0.89 -7.44
CA ASN A 134 -3.34 -1.23 -7.27
C ASN A 134 -3.11 -2.04 -5.99
N ILE A 135 -2.36 -3.12 -6.10
CA ILE A 135 -2.04 -4.03 -5.00
C ILE A 135 -0.53 -4.05 -4.77
N SER A 136 -0.15 -3.69 -3.56
CA SER A 136 1.26 -3.75 -3.14
C SER A 136 1.78 -5.19 -3.15
N PRO A 137 3.06 -5.40 -3.50
CA PRO A 137 3.73 -6.69 -3.37
C PRO A 137 3.61 -7.32 -1.98
N ALA A 138 3.60 -6.51 -0.93
CA ALA A 138 3.42 -6.99 0.44
C ALA A 138 2.02 -7.61 0.63
N GLN A 139 0.96 -6.94 0.17
CA GLN A 139 -0.41 -7.46 0.25
C GLN A 139 -0.58 -8.75 -0.54
N PHE A 140 0.00 -8.83 -1.73
CA PHE A 140 -0.10 -10.02 -2.57
C PHE A 140 0.63 -11.24 -2.00
N ARG A 141 1.63 -11.01 -1.10
CA ARG A 141 2.30 -12.09 -0.33
C ARG A 141 1.47 -12.63 0.83
N ASP A 142 0.50 -11.86 1.30
CA ASP A 142 -0.33 -12.26 2.43
C ASP A 142 -1.14 -13.52 2.07
N PRO A 143 -1.05 -14.61 2.86
CA PRO A 143 -1.85 -15.82 2.63
C PRO A 143 -3.36 -15.59 2.71
N GLU A 144 -3.80 -14.57 3.44
CA GLU A 144 -5.21 -14.22 3.63
C GLU A 144 -5.71 -13.19 2.60
N PHE A 145 -4.89 -12.81 1.62
CA PHE A 145 -5.23 -11.73 0.69
C PHE A 145 -6.50 -12.00 -0.08
N GLU A 146 -6.65 -13.22 -0.64
CA GLU A 146 -7.80 -13.60 -1.43
C GLU A 146 -9.09 -13.62 -0.60
N ASP A 147 -9.02 -14.04 0.66
CA ASP A 147 -10.15 -14.00 1.59
C ASP A 147 -10.56 -12.56 1.93
N LYS A 148 -9.58 -11.67 2.07
CA LYS A 148 -9.82 -10.25 2.27
C LYS A 148 -10.48 -9.60 1.07
N VAL A 149 -10.09 -9.99 -0.15
CA VAL A 149 -10.77 -9.54 -1.39
C VAL A 149 -12.22 -10.06 -1.42
N ALA A 150 -12.42 -11.34 -1.16
CA ALA A 150 -13.75 -11.94 -1.12
C ALA A 150 -14.67 -11.24 -0.11
N SER A 151 -14.17 -10.99 1.11
CA SER A 151 -14.89 -10.24 2.16
C SER A 151 -15.25 -8.82 1.75
N ALA A 152 -14.36 -8.13 1.05
CA ALA A 152 -14.64 -6.76 0.55
C ALA A 152 -15.75 -6.77 -0.51
N LEU A 153 -15.70 -7.70 -1.46
CA LEU A 153 -16.74 -7.88 -2.50
C LEU A 153 -18.10 -8.19 -1.88
N GLU A 154 -18.14 -9.14 -0.93
CA GLU A 154 -19.37 -9.55 -0.26
C GLU A 154 -19.99 -8.39 0.55
N SER A 155 -19.18 -7.73 1.40
CA SER A 155 -19.65 -6.65 2.27
C SER A 155 -20.17 -5.44 1.51
N THR A 156 -19.59 -5.14 0.34
CA THR A 156 -19.99 -4.02 -0.51
C THR A 156 -21.02 -4.42 -1.59
N ARG A 157 -21.26 -5.70 -1.77
CA ARG A 157 -22.07 -6.28 -2.87
C ARG A 157 -21.54 -5.87 -4.25
N PHE A 158 -20.24 -5.61 -4.35
CA PHE A 158 -19.61 -5.24 -5.62
C PHE A 158 -19.40 -6.50 -6.48
N PRO A 159 -19.82 -6.52 -7.77
CA PRO A 159 -19.66 -7.69 -8.63
C PRO A 159 -18.18 -7.98 -8.90
N ALA A 160 -17.71 -9.18 -8.56
CA ALA A 160 -16.31 -9.58 -8.76
C ALA A 160 -15.83 -9.40 -10.21
N SER A 161 -16.71 -9.65 -11.20
CA SER A 161 -16.41 -9.50 -12.62
C SER A 161 -16.08 -8.08 -13.07
N ARG A 162 -16.34 -7.08 -12.23
CA ARG A 162 -16.02 -5.68 -12.47
C ARG A 162 -14.74 -5.23 -11.76
N LEU A 163 -14.18 -6.05 -10.86
CA LEU A 163 -12.93 -5.75 -10.16
C LEU A 163 -11.72 -6.26 -10.95
N GLN A 164 -10.76 -5.38 -11.19
CA GLN A 164 -9.43 -5.68 -11.67
C GLN A 164 -8.41 -5.31 -10.59
N LEU A 165 -7.51 -6.23 -10.27
CA LEU A 165 -6.41 -6.03 -9.34
C LEU A 165 -5.12 -5.89 -10.13
N GLU A 166 -4.37 -4.82 -9.90
CA GLU A 166 -3.14 -4.50 -10.62
C GLU A 166 -1.95 -4.79 -9.73
N VAL A 167 -1.02 -5.60 -10.21
CA VAL A 167 0.20 -6.01 -9.51
C VAL A 167 1.41 -5.75 -10.38
N THR A 168 2.52 -5.34 -9.78
CA THR A 168 3.76 -5.08 -10.50
C THR A 168 4.38 -6.38 -11.04
N GLU A 169 4.93 -6.33 -12.25
CA GLU A 169 5.60 -7.47 -12.89
C GLU A 169 6.75 -8.03 -12.04
N THR A 170 7.56 -7.15 -11.47
CA THR A 170 8.73 -7.51 -10.66
C THR A 170 8.37 -8.51 -9.56
N TYR A 171 7.24 -8.30 -8.87
CA TYR A 171 6.82 -9.21 -7.81
C TYR A 171 6.45 -10.60 -8.33
N VAL A 172 5.76 -10.67 -9.47
CA VAL A 172 5.35 -11.95 -10.08
C VAL A 172 6.57 -12.79 -10.46
N LEU A 173 7.61 -12.13 -10.97
CA LEU A 173 8.88 -12.78 -11.34
C LEU A 173 9.66 -13.27 -10.12
N GLU A 174 9.64 -12.55 -9.01
CA GLU A 174 10.35 -12.93 -7.78
C GLU A 174 9.67 -14.09 -7.02
N ASN A 175 8.35 -14.24 -7.14
CA ASN A 175 7.55 -15.19 -6.37
C ASN A 175 6.52 -15.93 -7.23
N PRO A 176 6.94 -16.68 -8.27
CA PRO A 176 6.05 -17.20 -9.31
C PRO A 176 5.01 -18.19 -8.78
N GLU A 177 5.35 -19.04 -7.81
CA GLU A 177 4.42 -20.04 -7.25
C GLU A 177 3.30 -19.38 -6.45
N ARG A 178 3.63 -18.42 -5.59
CA ARG A 178 2.63 -17.66 -4.82
C ARG A 178 1.76 -16.80 -5.76
N ALA A 179 2.39 -16.16 -6.75
CA ALA A 179 1.66 -15.37 -7.73
C ALA A 179 0.68 -16.23 -8.55
N HIS A 180 1.12 -17.40 -9.00
CA HIS A 180 0.24 -18.33 -9.73
C HIS A 180 -0.96 -18.78 -8.89
N SER A 181 -0.73 -19.14 -7.64
CA SER A 181 -1.80 -19.53 -6.71
C SER A 181 -2.79 -18.39 -6.47
N ALA A 182 -2.29 -17.20 -6.14
CA ALA A 182 -3.13 -16.02 -5.90
C ALA A 182 -3.97 -15.64 -7.12
N VAL A 183 -3.36 -15.58 -8.30
CA VAL A 183 -4.07 -15.27 -9.56
C VAL A 183 -5.16 -16.33 -9.83
N THR A 184 -4.88 -17.61 -9.59
CA THR A 184 -5.85 -18.68 -9.78
C THR A 184 -7.05 -18.52 -8.85
N ASN A 185 -6.80 -18.27 -7.56
CA ASN A 185 -7.85 -18.08 -6.56
C ASN A 185 -8.68 -16.82 -6.83
N LEU A 186 -8.04 -15.69 -7.16
CA LEU A 186 -8.72 -14.46 -7.51
C LEU A 186 -9.59 -14.60 -8.77
N LYS A 187 -9.10 -15.31 -9.79
CA LYS A 187 -9.91 -15.64 -10.98
C LYS A 187 -11.10 -16.54 -10.64
N ALA A 188 -10.92 -17.47 -9.70
CA ALA A 188 -12.03 -18.31 -9.23
C ALA A 188 -13.11 -17.51 -8.49
N LEU A 189 -12.76 -16.39 -7.84
CA LEU A 189 -13.73 -15.43 -7.29
C LEU A 189 -14.45 -14.63 -8.39
N GLY A 190 -13.95 -14.66 -9.62
CA GLY A 190 -14.49 -13.91 -10.75
C GLY A 190 -13.81 -12.57 -11.02
N THR A 191 -12.72 -12.21 -10.30
CA THR A 191 -11.97 -10.96 -10.52
C THR A 191 -10.98 -11.08 -11.67
N ALA A 192 -10.57 -9.95 -12.24
CA ALA A 192 -9.44 -9.87 -13.16
C ALA A 192 -8.15 -9.51 -12.41
N VAL A 193 -7.01 -10.01 -12.90
CA VAL A 193 -5.69 -9.59 -12.45
C VAL A 193 -4.91 -9.09 -13.65
N ALA A 194 -4.34 -7.89 -13.55
CA ALA A 194 -3.49 -7.28 -14.57
C ALA A 194 -2.07 -7.08 -14.03
N LEU A 195 -1.09 -7.12 -14.92
CA LEU A 195 0.28 -6.73 -14.61
C LEU A 195 0.44 -5.26 -14.98
N ASP A 196 0.96 -4.48 -14.04
CA ASP A 196 1.30 -3.07 -14.21
C ASP A 196 2.80 -2.88 -14.36
N ASP A 197 3.22 -1.68 -14.81
CA ASP A 197 4.64 -1.34 -15.08
C ASP A 197 5.31 -2.25 -16.12
N PHE A 198 4.59 -2.58 -17.21
CA PHE A 198 5.13 -3.33 -18.34
C PHE A 198 6.00 -2.40 -19.20
N GLY A 199 7.34 -2.48 -19.05
CA GLY A 199 8.25 -1.65 -19.83
C GLY A 199 9.71 -1.86 -19.53
#